data_b576b8c493027dde3956100878ead937
#
_entry.id   b576b8c493027dde3956100878ead937
#
_cell.length_a   1.000
_cell.length_b   1.000
_cell.length_c   1.000
_cell.angle_alpha   90.00
_cell.angle_beta   90.00
_cell.angle_gamma   90.00
#
_symmetry.space_group_name_H-M   'P 1'
#
loop_
_entity.id
_entity.type
_entity.pdbx_description
1 polymer ?
#
loop_
_entity_poly.entity_id
_entity_poly.type
_entity_poly.pdbx_seq_one_letter_code
_entity_poly.pdbx_strand_id
1 'polypeptide(L)'
;MRHLFTSESVTEGHPDKICDQISDSILDAILAQDPNAHVACECATTTGMVLVMGEITTSAYVPISDIVRKKVVEIGYDRAKYGFDGHSCSVLVSLDEQSPDIAQGVNREVDEDQGAGDQGMMFGYACDETAEYMPLAISLAHRLTRRLSEVRKDGTLSYLRPDGKAQVTIEYDDDRAERIEAVVVSTQHAPEVSQEQIYADLVEHVIRPVLPKGMLDDATKIYVNPTGRFVVGGPQGDSGLTGRKIIVDTYGGYAHHGGGAFSGKDPSKVDRSAAYAMRHVAKNLVAAGLAKKCEVGVAYAIGVAKPVSVFVDSYGTGKYSDDVLAELVNRVFDLRPAAIIRDLDLKRPIYAQTAAYSHFGRDDLDLPWEKLDRVEALKAAAQAL
;
A
#
# COMPACT_ATOMS: atom_id res chain seq x y z
N MET A 1 -22.77 -19.46 -3.96
CA MET A 1 -22.95 -18.97 -5.38
C MET A 1 -21.58 -18.72 -5.96
N ARG A 2 -21.28 -19.30 -7.11
CA ARG A 2 -19.97 -19.09 -7.75
C ARG A 2 -19.87 -17.68 -8.34
N HIS A 3 -18.74 -17.03 -8.09
CA HIS A 3 -18.41 -15.74 -8.66
C HIS A 3 -16.90 -15.58 -8.85
N LEU A 4 -16.49 -14.63 -9.68
CA LEU A 4 -15.10 -14.31 -9.93
C LEU A 4 -14.76 -12.97 -9.27
N PHE A 5 -13.59 -12.91 -8.66
CA PHE A 5 -13.04 -11.66 -8.14
C PHE A 5 -11.60 -11.47 -8.64
N THR A 6 -11.28 -10.24 -9.02
CA THR A 6 -9.98 -9.90 -9.62
C THR A 6 -9.33 -8.77 -8.86
N SER A 7 -8.03 -8.93 -8.57
CA SER A 7 -7.18 -7.86 -8.05
C SER A 7 -5.92 -7.73 -8.90
N GLU A 8 -5.36 -6.52 -8.93
CA GLU A 8 -4.11 -6.22 -9.62
C GLU A 8 -3.06 -5.61 -8.70
N SER A 9 -1.81 -5.76 -9.08
CA SER A 9 -0.66 -5.11 -8.46
C SER A 9 0.33 -4.66 -9.51
N VAL A 10 1.24 -3.77 -9.14
CA VAL A 10 2.29 -3.25 -10.01
C VAL A 10 3.66 -3.38 -9.33
N THR A 11 4.73 -3.43 -10.14
CA THR A 11 6.10 -3.47 -9.63
C THR A 11 6.56 -2.11 -9.09
N GLU A 12 7.66 -2.11 -8.39
CA GLU A 12 8.35 -0.90 -7.91
C GLU A 12 8.73 0.08 -9.03
N GLY A 13 8.90 -0.42 -10.27
CA GLY A 13 9.25 0.37 -11.43
C GLY A 13 8.07 0.94 -12.23
N HIS A 14 6.84 0.69 -11.80
CA HIS A 14 5.68 1.38 -12.37
C HIS A 14 5.74 2.88 -12.07
N PRO A 15 5.42 3.78 -13.03
CA PRO A 15 5.58 5.23 -12.86
C PRO A 15 4.94 5.80 -11.60
N ASP A 16 3.68 5.43 -11.28
CA ASP A 16 3.03 5.87 -10.05
C ASP A 16 3.77 5.36 -8.80
N LYS A 17 4.29 4.13 -8.83
CA LYS A 17 5.03 3.56 -7.69
C LYS A 17 6.43 4.13 -7.54
N ILE A 18 7.06 4.60 -8.60
CA ILE A 18 8.27 5.41 -8.51
C ILE A 18 7.98 6.66 -7.68
N CYS A 19 6.89 7.37 -7.99
CA CYS A 19 6.50 8.58 -7.27
C CYS A 19 6.20 8.31 -5.80
N ASP A 20 5.44 7.27 -5.48
CA ASP A 20 5.15 6.86 -4.10
C ASP A 20 6.43 6.59 -3.30
N GLN A 21 7.35 5.81 -3.88
CA GLN A 21 8.63 5.48 -3.24
C GLN A 21 9.53 6.71 -3.03
N ILE A 22 9.54 7.65 -3.97
CA ILE A 22 10.29 8.91 -3.82
C ILE A 22 9.68 9.74 -2.71
N SER A 23 8.37 9.95 -2.70
CA SER A 23 7.66 10.74 -1.70
C SER A 23 7.90 10.19 -0.29
N ASP A 24 7.78 8.88 -0.09
CA ASP A 24 8.04 8.25 1.21
C ASP A 24 9.53 8.19 1.58
N SER A 25 10.44 8.16 0.61
CA SER A 25 11.88 8.25 0.91
C SER A 25 12.27 9.65 1.40
N ILE A 26 11.64 10.70 0.88
CA ILE A 26 11.82 12.06 1.36
C ILE A 26 11.22 12.20 2.77
N LEU A 27 10.01 11.68 2.98
CA LEU A 27 9.37 11.66 4.30
C LEU A 27 10.25 10.98 5.35
N ASP A 28 10.74 9.77 5.08
CA ASP A 28 11.59 9.02 6.00
C ASP A 28 12.90 9.76 6.33
N ALA A 29 13.53 10.40 5.33
CA ALA A 29 14.74 11.19 5.53
C ALA A 29 14.50 12.43 6.42
N ILE A 30 13.30 13.02 6.35
CA ILE A 30 12.90 14.13 7.21
C ILE A 30 12.62 13.63 8.62
N LEU A 31 11.77 12.61 8.78
CA LEU A 31 11.37 12.07 10.10
C LEU A 31 12.57 11.54 10.89
N ALA A 32 13.60 11.02 10.23
CA ALA A 32 14.84 10.58 10.87
C ALA A 32 15.58 11.73 11.60
N GLN A 33 15.37 12.99 11.20
CA GLN A 33 16.00 14.18 11.79
C GLN A 33 15.00 15.02 12.60
N ASP A 34 13.74 15.04 12.18
CA ASP A 34 12.66 15.82 12.78
C ASP A 34 11.37 14.99 12.85
N PRO A 35 11.17 14.21 13.94
CA PRO A 35 9.97 13.38 14.12
C PRO A 35 8.65 14.16 14.21
N ASN A 36 8.71 15.48 14.37
CA ASN A 36 7.56 16.36 14.48
C ASN A 36 7.30 17.16 13.19
N ALA A 37 8.02 16.88 12.12
CA ALA A 37 7.83 17.53 10.83
C ALA A 37 6.41 17.32 10.30
N HIS A 38 5.89 18.35 9.63
CA HIS A 38 4.67 18.27 8.85
C HIS A 38 5.05 18.14 7.37
N VAL A 39 4.66 17.03 6.75
CA VAL A 39 5.06 16.68 5.39
C VAL A 39 3.82 16.27 4.58
N ALA A 40 3.64 16.95 3.46
CA ALA A 40 2.75 16.57 2.38
C ALA A 40 3.58 16.69 1.10
N CYS A 41 4.26 15.61 0.73
CA CYS A 41 5.21 15.57 -0.38
C CYS A 41 4.65 14.71 -1.51
N GLU A 42 4.42 15.29 -2.66
CA GLU A 42 3.94 14.62 -3.85
C GLU A 42 4.99 14.67 -4.95
N CYS A 43 4.97 13.66 -5.80
CA CYS A 43 5.85 13.56 -6.96
C CYS A 43 5.06 13.35 -8.24
N ALA A 44 5.58 13.87 -9.33
CA ALA A 44 5.17 13.52 -10.68
C ALA A 44 6.39 13.11 -11.50
N THR A 45 6.25 12.12 -12.37
CA THR A 45 7.32 11.68 -13.26
C THR A 45 6.79 11.50 -14.68
N THR A 46 7.64 11.81 -15.65
CA THR A 46 7.42 11.57 -17.08
C THR A 46 8.78 11.36 -17.74
N THR A 47 8.82 11.30 -19.07
CA THR A 47 10.08 11.11 -19.82
C THR A 47 11.18 12.05 -19.34
N GLY A 48 12.24 11.50 -18.76
CA GLY A 48 13.45 12.25 -18.37
C GLY A 48 13.31 13.22 -17.20
N MET A 49 12.19 13.24 -16.46
CA MET A 49 11.94 14.22 -15.42
C MET A 49 11.24 13.63 -14.19
N VAL A 50 11.62 14.13 -13.01
CA VAL A 50 10.87 14.01 -11.75
C VAL A 50 10.61 15.41 -11.21
N LEU A 51 9.36 15.71 -10.89
CA LEU A 51 8.94 16.90 -10.14
C LEU A 51 8.58 16.47 -8.73
N VAL A 52 9.18 17.11 -7.72
CA VAL A 52 8.80 17.02 -6.31
C VAL A 52 8.10 18.30 -5.91
N MET A 53 6.90 18.20 -5.37
CA MET A 53 6.06 19.34 -5.01
C MET A 53 5.31 19.05 -3.70
N GLY A 54 4.76 20.09 -3.09
CA GLY A 54 3.94 19.99 -1.87
C GLY A 54 4.35 20.96 -0.79
N GLU A 55 3.93 20.70 0.45
CA GLU A 55 4.15 21.54 1.61
C GLU A 55 4.92 20.77 2.68
N ILE A 56 6.03 21.35 3.14
CA ILE A 56 6.89 20.76 4.18
C ILE A 56 7.28 21.83 5.18
N THR A 57 6.93 21.58 6.46
CA THR A 57 7.40 22.39 7.60
C THR A 57 8.28 21.51 8.48
N THR A 58 9.57 21.80 8.50
CA THR A 58 10.56 21.00 9.24
C THR A 58 11.79 21.82 9.58
N SER A 59 12.50 21.41 10.65
CA SER A 59 13.84 21.89 10.98
C SER A 59 14.95 21.09 10.27
N ALA A 60 14.61 19.96 9.63
CA ALA A 60 15.57 19.08 8.97
C ALA A 60 16.00 19.64 7.62
N TYR A 61 17.26 19.35 7.25
CA TYR A 61 17.75 19.52 5.89
C TYR A 61 17.95 18.16 5.23
N VAL A 62 17.33 17.96 4.07
CA VAL A 62 17.47 16.73 3.28
C VAL A 62 17.84 17.06 1.83
N PRO A 63 18.81 16.33 1.23
CA PRO A 63 19.22 16.54 -0.16
C PRO A 63 18.22 15.87 -1.12
N ILE A 64 17.08 16.50 -1.36
CA ILE A 64 15.94 15.92 -2.10
C ILE A 64 16.37 15.37 -3.46
N SER A 65 17.16 16.12 -4.24
CA SER A 65 17.60 15.66 -5.57
C SER A 65 18.41 14.37 -5.50
N ASP A 66 19.25 14.21 -4.46
CA ASP A 66 20.06 13.00 -4.28
C ASP A 66 19.20 11.81 -3.86
N ILE A 67 18.18 12.04 -3.00
CA ILE A 67 17.20 11.02 -2.60
C ILE A 67 16.44 10.52 -3.83
N VAL A 68 15.94 11.42 -4.67
CA VAL A 68 15.25 11.09 -5.91
C VAL A 68 16.13 10.22 -6.80
N ARG A 69 17.34 10.67 -7.11
CA ARG A 69 18.28 9.94 -7.99
C ARG A 69 18.63 8.57 -7.45
N LYS A 70 18.95 8.49 -6.17
CA LYS A 70 19.26 7.24 -5.48
C LYS A 70 18.09 6.26 -5.58
N LYS A 71 16.85 6.71 -5.32
CA LYS A 71 15.67 5.86 -5.38
C LYS A 71 15.40 5.35 -6.80
N VAL A 72 15.49 6.20 -7.81
CA VAL A 72 15.30 5.82 -9.21
C VAL A 72 16.33 4.76 -9.65
N VAL A 73 17.60 4.93 -9.24
CA VAL A 73 18.67 3.95 -9.53
C VAL A 73 18.43 2.62 -8.77
N GLU A 74 18.02 2.66 -7.49
CA GLU A 74 17.70 1.46 -6.69
C GLU A 74 16.57 0.65 -7.30
N ILE A 75 15.57 1.30 -7.88
CA ILE A 75 14.47 0.65 -8.62
C ILE A 75 14.99 -0.06 -9.87
N GLY A 76 16.07 0.44 -10.47
CA GLY A 76 16.72 -0.17 -11.63
C GLY A 76 16.68 0.67 -12.91
N TYR A 77 16.29 1.92 -12.82
CA TYR A 77 16.43 2.89 -13.91
C TYR A 77 17.80 3.57 -13.80
N ASP A 78 18.84 2.84 -14.16
CA ASP A 78 20.27 3.21 -13.98
C ASP A 78 20.96 3.57 -15.29
N ARG A 79 20.24 3.61 -16.42
CA ARG A 79 20.80 3.88 -17.73
C ARG A 79 19.79 4.33 -18.77
N ALA A 80 20.17 5.25 -19.62
CA ALA A 80 19.32 5.89 -20.60
C ALA A 80 18.61 4.93 -21.59
N LYS A 81 19.22 3.75 -21.88
CA LYS A 81 18.61 2.76 -22.78
C LYS A 81 17.31 2.13 -22.23
N TYR A 82 17.00 2.34 -20.96
CA TYR A 82 15.73 1.90 -20.33
C TYR A 82 14.64 2.96 -20.46
N GLY A 83 14.93 4.08 -21.14
CA GLY A 83 14.01 5.19 -21.35
C GLY A 83 13.90 6.15 -20.16
N PHE A 84 14.51 5.81 -19.03
CA PHE A 84 14.61 6.64 -17.84
C PHE A 84 15.92 6.32 -17.10
N ASP A 85 16.55 7.34 -16.51
CA ASP A 85 17.86 7.18 -15.89
C ASP A 85 18.02 8.16 -14.71
N GLY A 86 18.14 7.59 -13.50
CA GLY A 86 18.28 8.37 -12.27
C GLY A 86 19.55 9.22 -12.21
N HIS A 87 20.61 8.86 -12.97
CA HIS A 87 21.84 9.65 -13.01
C HIS A 87 21.68 10.95 -13.83
N SER A 88 20.82 10.95 -14.83
CA SER A 88 20.73 12.03 -15.82
C SER A 88 19.35 12.70 -15.95
N CYS A 89 18.28 12.16 -15.30
CA CYS A 89 16.97 12.77 -15.33
C CYS A 89 16.98 14.18 -14.73
N SER A 90 16.08 15.06 -15.20
CA SER A 90 15.82 16.35 -14.55
C SER A 90 15.10 16.13 -13.23
N VAL A 91 15.54 16.79 -12.16
CA VAL A 91 14.85 16.81 -10.86
C VAL A 91 14.48 18.25 -10.56
N LEU A 92 13.18 18.53 -10.56
CA LEU A 92 12.62 19.83 -10.21
C LEU A 92 12.01 19.73 -8.80
N VAL A 93 12.21 20.76 -7.98
CA VAL A 93 11.69 20.83 -6.62
C VAL A 93 10.93 22.13 -6.45
N SER A 94 9.66 22.03 -6.07
CA SER A 94 8.75 23.14 -5.80
C SER A 94 8.02 22.85 -4.47
N LEU A 95 8.61 23.25 -3.36
CA LEU A 95 8.10 22.99 -2.01
C LEU A 95 7.87 24.31 -1.30
N ASP A 96 6.72 24.40 -0.65
CA ASP A 96 6.33 25.54 0.19
C ASP A 96 6.22 25.14 1.67
N GLU A 97 6.08 26.10 2.57
CA GLU A 97 5.74 25.83 3.96
C GLU A 97 4.23 25.56 4.10
N GLN A 98 3.85 24.77 5.10
CA GLN A 98 2.43 24.51 5.40
C GLN A 98 1.70 25.82 5.75
N SER A 99 0.46 25.96 5.23
CA SER A 99 -0.39 27.11 5.54
C SER A 99 -0.60 27.29 7.05
N PRO A 100 -0.38 28.51 7.59
CA PRO A 100 -0.66 28.82 9.00
C PRO A 100 -2.11 28.55 9.42
N ASP A 101 -3.06 28.69 8.49
CA ASP A 101 -4.49 28.49 8.77
C ASP A 101 -4.79 26.99 9.03
N ILE A 102 -4.14 26.09 8.32
CA ILE A 102 -4.25 24.65 8.58
C ILE A 102 -3.59 24.29 9.90
N ALA A 103 -2.42 24.88 10.20
CA ALA A 103 -1.68 24.63 11.43
C ALA A 103 -2.48 24.98 12.70
N GLN A 104 -3.31 26.04 12.68
CA GLN A 104 -4.16 26.44 13.82
C GLN A 104 -5.22 25.38 14.17
N GLY A 105 -5.74 24.64 13.20
CA GLY A 105 -6.74 23.60 13.42
C GLY A 105 -6.18 22.30 14.00
N VAL A 106 -4.88 22.06 13.79
CA VAL A 106 -4.21 20.78 14.10
C VAL A 106 -3.36 20.91 15.37
N ASN A 107 -2.62 22.00 15.55
CA ASN A 107 -1.69 22.20 16.68
C ASN A 107 -2.46 22.74 17.90
N ARG A 108 -2.55 21.95 18.96
CA ARG A 108 -3.13 22.36 20.24
C ARG A 108 -2.09 22.28 21.34
N GLU A 109 -2.29 23.05 22.44
CA GLU A 109 -1.39 23.09 23.60
C GLU A 109 -1.22 21.72 24.28
N VAL A 110 -2.19 20.82 24.13
CA VAL A 110 -2.16 19.45 24.66
C VAL A 110 -2.15 18.48 23.49
N ASP A 111 -1.08 17.69 23.35
CA ASP A 111 -0.92 16.70 22.26
C ASP A 111 -2.09 15.73 22.17
N GLU A 112 -2.70 15.33 23.31
CA GLU A 112 -3.83 14.41 23.35
C GLU A 112 -5.12 14.97 22.74
N ASP A 113 -5.24 16.28 22.63
CA ASP A 113 -6.37 16.99 22.03
C ASP A 113 -6.12 17.41 20.58
N GLN A 114 -5.01 16.96 19.97
CA GLN A 114 -4.70 17.20 18.57
C GLN A 114 -5.90 16.80 17.70
N GLY A 115 -6.47 17.77 16.99
CA GLY A 115 -7.55 17.52 16.05
C GLY A 115 -7.10 16.78 14.81
N ALA A 116 -8.02 16.14 14.12
CA ALA A 116 -7.75 15.56 12.82
C ALA A 116 -7.29 16.64 11.83
N GLY A 117 -6.22 16.35 11.08
CA GLY A 117 -5.64 17.29 10.11
C GLY A 117 -6.52 17.52 8.88
N ASP A 118 -7.51 16.67 8.67
CA ASP A 118 -8.49 16.79 7.60
C ASP A 118 -9.80 16.11 8.02
N GLN A 119 -10.87 16.39 7.27
CA GLN A 119 -12.08 15.59 7.27
C GLN A 119 -11.91 14.38 6.34
N GLY A 120 -12.64 13.29 6.61
CA GLY A 120 -12.63 12.15 5.69
C GLY A 120 -13.12 10.86 6.33
N MET A 121 -13.22 9.83 5.50
CA MET A 121 -13.51 8.46 5.90
C MET A 121 -12.32 7.57 5.57
N MET A 122 -11.91 6.72 6.52
CA MET A 122 -10.84 5.76 6.35
C MET A 122 -11.34 4.37 6.70
N PHE A 123 -10.81 3.36 5.98
CA PHE A 123 -11.27 1.99 6.09
C PHE A 123 -10.11 1.04 6.36
N GLY A 124 -10.41 -0.01 7.11
CA GLY A 124 -9.55 -1.16 7.28
C GLY A 124 -10.32 -2.44 6.96
N TYR A 125 -9.63 -3.44 6.48
CA TYR A 125 -10.19 -4.74 6.17
C TYR A 125 -9.26 -5.87 6.62
N ALA A 126 -9.84 -7.01 6.98
CA ALA A 126 -9.13 -8.26 7.19
C ALA A 126 -10.06 -9.44 6.90
N CYS A 127 -9.48 -10.55 6.48
CA CYS A 127 -10.17 -11.82 6.29
C CYS A 127 -9.23 -13.00 6.61
N ASP A 128 -9.79 -14.18 6.75
CA ASP A 128 -9.07 -15.41 7.09
C ASP A 128 -8.59 -16.21 5.86
N GLU A 129 -8.54 -15.58 4.68
CA GLU A 129 -8.15 -16.23 3.42
C GLU A 129 -6.64 -16.52 3.33
N THR A 130 -5.81 -15.70 3.99
CA THR A 130 -4.35 -15.83 4.02
C THR A 130 -3.81 -15.71 5.44
N ALA A 131 -2.58 -16.16 5.67
CA ALA A 131 -1.93 -16.09 6.97
C ALA A 131 -1.74 -14.64 7.46
N GLU A 132 -1.52 -13.73 6.53
CA GLU A 132 -1.41 -12.29 6.78
C GLU A 132 -2.76 -11.57 6.95
N TYR A 133 -3.88 -12.31 6.89
CA TYR A 133 -5.24 -11.77 6.98
C TYR A 133 -5.61 -10.79 5.85
N MET A 134 -5.12 -11.08 4.64
CA MET A 134 -5.40 -10.33 3.43
C MET A 134 -6.26 -11.14 2.46
N PRO A 135 -7.04 -10.47 1.59
CA PRO A 135 -7.72 -11.14 0.48
C PRO A 135 -6.72 -11.85 -0.45
N LEU A 136 -7.05 -13.06 -0.88
CA LEU A 136 -6.13 -13.92 -1.61
C LEU A 136 -5.71 -13.34 -2.96
N ALA A 137 -6.63 -12.75 -3.72
CA ALA A 137 -6.34 -12.24 -5.06
C ALA A 137 -5.28 -11.13 -5.03
N ILE A 138 -5.42 -10.14 -4.14
CA ILE A 138 -4.44 -9.05 -4.01
C ILE A 138 -3.11 -9.54 -3.42
N SER A 139 -3.15 -10.46 -2.44
CA SER A 139 -1.94 -11.05 -1.88
C SER A 139 -1.12 -11.76 -2.96
N LEU A 140 -1.75 -12.58 -3.81
CA LEU A 140 -1.07 -13.25 -4.92
C LEU A 140 -0.57 -12.27 -6.00
N ALA A 141 -1.33 -11.23 -6.32
CA ALA A 141 -0.91 -10.20 -7.26
C ALA A 141 0.36 -9.46 -6.77
N HIS A 142 0.44 -9.12 -5.48
CA HIS A 142 1.63 -8.53 -4.87
C HIS A 142 2.83 -9.48 -4.90
N ARG A 143 2.63 -10.75 -4.56
CA ARG A 143 3.69 -11.76 -4.60
C ARG A 143 4.24 -11.95 -6.01
N LEU A 144 3.38 -11.91 -7.04
CA LEU A 144 3.82 -12.00 -8.45
C LEU A 144 4.66 -10.79 -8.87
N THR A 145 4.21 -9.56 -8.57
CA THR A 145 4.94 -8.34 -8.94
C THR A 145 6.26 -8.22 -8.17
N ARG A 146 6.28 -8.63 -6.90
CA ARG A 146 7.50 -8.71 -6.11
C ARG A 146 8.48 -9.72 -6.70
N ARG A 147 7.99 -10.92 -7.07
CA ARG A 147 8.81 -11.96 -7.68
C ARG A 147 9.40 -11.52 -9.03
N LEU A 148 8.66 -10.75 -9.84
CA LEU A 148 9.20 -10.12 -11.04
C LEU A 148 10.43 -9.26 -10.75
N SER A 149 10.36 -8.44 -9.72
CA SER A 149 11.48 -7.57 -9.33
C SER A 149 12.66 -8.38 -8.75
N GLU A 150 12.39 -9.44 -8.00
CA GLU A 150 13.42 -10.33 -7.47
C GLU A 150 14.24 -10.98 -8.59
N VAL A 151 13.56 -11.68 -9.53
CA VAL A 151 14.25 -12.40 -10.65
C VAL A 151 14.96 -11.45 -11.61
N ARG A 152 14.55 -10.19 -11.68
CA ARG A 152 15.25 -9.15 -12.41
C ARG A 152 16.51 -8.71 -11.68
N LYS A 153 16.42 -8.44 -10.37
CA LYS A 153 17.52 -7.89 -9.56
C LYS A 153 18.62 -8.93 -9.28
N ASP A 154 18.24 -10.20 -9.07
CA ASP A 154 19.19 -11.29 -8.84
C ASP A 154 19.85 -11.81 -10.14
N GLY A 155 19.40 -11.34 -11.30
CA GLY A 155 19.94 -11.68 -12.61
C GLY A 155 19.40 -12.98 -13.21
N THR A 156 18.47 -13.68 -12.55
CA THR A 156 17.80 -14.88 -13.08
C THR A 156 17.17 -14.59 -14.44
N LEU A 157 16.47 -13.45 -14.56
CA LEU A 157 15.90 -12.96 -15.81
C LEU A 157 16.43 -11.55 -16.13
N SER A 158 17.70 -11.47 -16.49
CA SER A 158 18.44 -10.20 -16.68
C SER A 158 17.91 -9.30 -17.80
N TYR A 159 17.08 -9.81 -18.69
CA TYR A 159 16.43 -9.06 -19.76
C TYR A 159 15.18 -8.30 -19.31
N LEU A 160 14.65 -8.57 -18.11
CA LEU A 160 13.52 -7.81 -17.55
C LEU A 160 13.91 -6.37 -17.25
N ARG A 161 12.93 -5.48 -17.33
CA ARG A 161 13.05 -4.07 -16.98
C ARG A 161 12.14 -3.76 -15.77
N PRO A 162 12.29 -2.59 -15.12
CA PRO A 162 11.64 -2.35 -13.83
C PRO A 162 10.11 -2.30 -13.87
N ASP A 163 9.50 -1.88 -14.98
CA ASP A 163 8.04 -1.73 -15.08
C ASP A 163 7.33 -3.06 -15.32
N GLY A 164 6.23 -3.27 -14.60
CA GLY A 164 5.43 -4.48 -14.73
C GLY A 164 4.16 -4.43 -13.90
N LYS A 165 3.24 -5.32 -14.26
CA LYS A 165 1.92 -5.50 -13.59
C LYS A 165 1.59 -6.97 -13.49
N ALA A 166 0.81 -7.32 -12.47
CA ALA A 166 0.18 -8.63 -12.38
C ALA A 166 -1.28 -8.49 -11.96
N GLN A 167 -2.12 -9.38 -12.46
CA GLN A 167 -3.53 -9.47 -12.12
C GLN A 167 -3.87 -10.93 -11.86
N VAL A 168 -4.64 -11.19 -10.79
CA VAL A 168 -5.09 -12.53 -10.42
C VAL A 168 -6.60 -12.53 -10.27
N THR A 169 -7.26 -13.48 -10.94
CA THR A 169 -8.69 -13.73 -10.84
C THR A 169 -8.92 -15.04 -10.10
N ILE A 170 -9.64 -14.97 -9.01
CA ILE A 170 -10.02 -16.14 -8.18
C ILE A 170 -11.49 -16.48 -8.42
N GLU A 171 -11.78 -17.76 -8.58
CA GLU A 171 -13.14 -18.31 -8.52
C GLU A 171 -13.47 -18.65 -7.07
N TYR A 172 -14.57 -18.11 -6.59
CA TYR A 172 -15.13 -18.36 -5.26
C TYR A 172 -16.40 -19.17 -5.35
N ASP A 173 -16.61 -20.08 -4.41
CA ASP A 173 -17.94 -20.62 -4.11
C ASP A 173 -18.36 -20.08 -2.73
N ASP A 174 -19.36 -19.20 -2.74
CA ASP A 174 -19.68 -18.31 -1.63
C ASP A 174 -18.42 -17.52 -1.18
N ASP A 175 -17.95 -17.73 0.05
CA ASP A 175 -16.76 -17.05 0.60
C ASP A 175 -15.48 -17.91 0.51
N ARG A 176 -15.53 -19.07 -0.15
CA ARG A 176 -14.36 -19.96 -0.24
C ARG A 176 -13.68 -19.82 -1.59
N ALA A 177 -12.41 -19.45 -1.57
CA ALA A 177 -11.57 -19.47 -2.77
C ALA A 177 -11.34 -20.92 -3.23
N GLU A 178 -11.75 -21.23 -4.45
CA GLU A 178 -11.71 -22.60 -5.02
C GLU A 178 -10.50 -22.81 -5.94
N ARG A 179 -10.30 -21.90 -6.89
CA ARG A 179 -9.27 -22.02 -7.90
C ARG A 179 -8.88 -20.65 -8.48
N ILE A 180 -7.76 -20.63 -9.16
CA ILE A 180 -7.31 -19.47 -9.94
C ILE A 180 -7.88 -19.61 -11.36
N GLU A 181 -8.79 -18.73 -11.72
CA GLU A 181 -9.39 -18.67 -13.06
C GLU A 181 -8.44 -18.10 -14.09
N ALA A 182 -7.74 -17.00 -13.76
CA ALA A 182 -6.83 -16.33 -14.67
C ALA A 182 -5.68 -15.63 -13.96
N VAL A 183 -4.53 -15.59 -14.62
CA VAL A 183 -3.35 -14.83 -14.23
C VAL A 183 -2.87 -14.02 -15.42
N VAL A 184 -2.70 -12.72 -15.25
CA VAL A 184 -2.10 -11.83 -16.25
C VAL A 184 -0.81 -11.28 -15.67
N VAL A 185 0.29 -11.39 -16.40
CA VAL A 185 1.57 -10.78 -16.07
C VAL A 185 2.06 -9.99 -17.27
N SER A 186 2.25 -8.68 -17.07
CA SER A 186 2.85 -7.81 -18.07
C SER A 186 4.16 -7.26 -17.51
N THR A 187 5.23 -7.37 -18.25
CA THR A 187 6.56 -6.90 -17.81
C THR A 187 7.34 -6.29 -18.96
N GLN A 188 7.97 -5.17 -18.67
CA GLN A 188 8.90 -4.51 -19.57
C GLN A 188 10.15 -5.39 -19.75
N HIS A 189 10.67 -5.46 -20.99
CA HIS A 189 11.77 -6.36 -21.32
C HIS A 189 12.71 -5.76 -22.38
N ALA A 190 13.89 -6.37 -22.54
CA ALA A 190 14.82 -6.04 -23.60
C ALA A 190 14.25 -6.42 -24.98
N PRO A 191 14.57 -5.64 -26.04
CA PRO A 191 13.97 -5.83 -27.37
C PRO A 191 14.41 -7.14 -28.07
N GLU A 192 15.48 -7.77 -27.59
CA GLU A 192 16.10 -8.94 -28.24
C GLU A 192 15.44 -10.27 -27.87
N VAL A 193 14.58 -10.30 -26.82
CA VAL A 193 13.97 -11.52 -26.28
C VAL A 193 12.63 -11.78 -26.94
N SER A 194 12.39 -13.05 -27.35
CA SER A 194 11.13 -13.45 -27.98
C SER A 194 9.99 -13.58 -26.95
N GLN A 195 8.75 -13.47 -27.40
CA GLN A 195 7.56 -13.64 -26.55
C GLN A 195 7.44 -15.07 -26.00
N GLU A 196 7.82 -16.07 -26.79
CA GLU A 196 7.82 -17.46 -26.38
C GLU A 196 8.79 -17.71 -25.22
N GLN A 197 10.00 -17.10 -25.28
CA GLN A 197 10.98 -17.17 -24.20
C GLN A 197 10.47 -16.48 -22.95
N ILE A 198 9.91 -15.25 -23.08
CA ILE A 198 9.34 -14.50 -21.95
C ILE A 198 8.22 -15.31 -21.29
N TYR A 199 7.33 -15.91 -22.08
CA TYR A 199 6.24 -16.74 -21.56
C TYR A 199 6.78 -17.93 -20.75
N ALA A 200 7.69 -18.70 -21.32
CA ALA A 200 8.26 -19.88 -20.67
C ALA A 200 8.96 -19.52 -19.36
N ASP A 201 9.82 -18.49 -19.39
CA ASP A 201 10.57 -18.02 -18.23
C ASP A 201 9.67 -17.49 -17.11
N LEU A 202 8.64 -16.70 -17.45
CA LEU A 202 7.73 -16.17 -16.44
C LEU A 202 6.87 -17.26 -15.81
N VAL A 203 6.45 -18.26 -16.59
CA VAL A 203 5.72 -19.42 -16.03
C VAL A 203 6.62 -20.18 -15.06
N GLU A 204 7.88 -20.43 -15.42
CA GLU A 204 8.81 -21.23 -14.63
C GLU A 204 9.32 -20.48 -13.38
N HIS A 205 9.76 -19.21 -13.53
CA HIS A 205 10.48 -18.49 -12.48
C HIS A 205 9.61 -17.54 -11.66
N VAL A 206 8.43 -17.17 -12.14
CA VAL A 206 7.53 -16.20 -11.49
C VAL A 206 6.21 -16.83 -11.09
N ILE A 207 5.44 -17.38 -12.06
CA ILE A 207 4.05 -17.76 -11.83
C ILE A 207 3.97 -19.03 -10.97
N ARG A 208 4.61 -20.11 -11.40
CA ARG A 208 4.56 -21.40 -10.68
C ARG A 208 5.17 -21.37 -9.28
N PRO A 209 6.29 -20.65 -9.02
CA PRO A 209 6.83 -20.56 -7.66
C PRO A 209 5.95 -19.78 -6.68
N VAL A 210 5.14 -18.84 -7.16
CA VAL A 210 4.33 -17.95 -6.33
C VAL A 210 2.94 -18.51 -6.06
N LEU A 211 2.31 -19.08 -7.08
CA LEU A 211 0.91 -19.50 -6.98
C LEU A 211 0.76 -20.87 -6.29
N PRO A 212 -0.27 -21.02 -5.41
CA PRO A 212 -0.52 -22.28 -4.73
C PRO A 212 -0.82 -23.40 -5.73
N LYS A 213 -0.06 -24.51 -5.66
CA LYS A 213 -0.18 -25.65 -6.61
C LYS A 213 -1.59 -26.24 -6.67
N GLY A 214 -2.30 -26.27 -5.54
CA GLY A 214 -3.66 -26.82 -5.48
C GLY A 214 -4.74 -25.94 -6.06
N MET A 215 -4.41 -24.69 -6.45
CA MET A 215 -5.34 -23.73 -7.03
C MET A 215 -5.12 -23.51 -8.54
N LEU A 216 -4.07 -24.10 -9.11
CA LEU A 216 -3.81 -24.11 -10.55
C LEU A 216 -4.30 -25.43 -11.13
N ASP A 217 -5.05 -25.37 -12.23
CA ASP A 217 -5.51 -26.51 -13.01
C ASP A 217 -5.34 -26.27 -14.52
N ASP A 218 -5.72 -27.25 -15.34
CA ASP A 218 -5.60 -27.17 -16.79
C ASP A 218 -6.53 -26.12 -17.43
N ALA A 219 -7.54 -25.64 -16.69
CA ALA A 219 -8.44 -24.59 -17.13
C ALA A 219 -7.96 -23.17 -16.75
N THR A 220 -6.94 -23.05 -15.89
CA THR A 220 -6.37 -21.76 -15.51
C THR A 220 -5.76 -21.06 -16.71
N LYS A 221 -6.22 -19.85 -16.98
CA LYS A 221 -5.76 -19.04 -18.12
C LYS A 221 -4.54 -18.21 -17.70
N ILE A 222 -3.42 -18.39 -18.41
CA ILE A 222 -2.19 -17.64 -18.15
C ILE A 222 -1.92 -16.73 -19.35
N TYR A 223 -1.85 -15.43 -19.09
CA TYR A 223 -1.55 -14.40 -20.08
C TYR A 223 -0.25 -13.69 -19.72
N VAL A 224 0.73 -13.74 -20.61
CA VAL A 224 2.01 -13.03 -20.47
C VAL A 224 2.17 -12.04 -21.61
N ASN A 225 2.33 -10.75 -21.29
CA ASN A 225 2.41 -9.67 -22.27
C ASN A 225 1.35 -9.82 -23.38
N PRO A 226 0.03 -9.87 -23.08
CA PRO A 226 -0.99 -10.24 -24.07
C PRO A 226 -1.08 -9.30 -25.27
N THR A 227 -0.54 -8.09 -25.16
CA THR A 227 -0.41 -7.12 -26.26
C THR A 227 0.85 -7.35 -27.09
N GLY A 228 1.70 -8.32 -26.73
CA GLY A 228 2.96 -8.62 -27.39
C GLY A 228 4.14 -7.84 -26.77
N ARG A 229 4.78 -6.99 -27.57
CA ARG A 229 6.02 -6.31 -27.19
C ARG A 229 5.80 -5.23 -26.14
N PHE A 230 6.55 -5.29 -25.01
CA PHE A 230 6.56 -4.29 -23.94
C PHE A 230 8.01 -3.82 -23.66
N VAL A 231 8.60 -3.10 -24.60
CA VAL A 231 9.98 -2.56 -24.50
C VAL A 231 9.98 -1.14 -23.99
N VAL A 232 9.03 -0.31 -24.45
CA VAL A 232 8.84 1.04 -23.92
C VAL A 232 7.92 0.95 -22.70
N GLY A 233 8.41 1.39 -21.55
CA GLY A 233 7.71 1.35 -20.27
C GLY A 233 8.34 2.35 -19.29
N GLY A 234 7.91 2.28 -18.03
CA GLY A 234 8.27 3.26 -17.03
C GLY A 234 7.85 4.68 -17.38
N PRO A 235 8.51 5.71 -16.84
CA PRO A 235 8.16 7.12 -17.10
C PRO A 235 8.22 7.55 -18.56
N GLN A 236 8.90 6.81 -19.44
CA GLN A 236 8.88 7.05 -20.89
C GLN A 236 7.57 6.58 -21.52
N GLY A 237 6.98 5.50 -20.98
CA GLY A 237 5.75 4.92 -21.54
C GLY A 237 4.49 5.58 -21.02
N ASP A 238 4.49 5.97 -19.74
CA ASP A 238 3.35 6.60 -19.06
C ASP A 238 3.83 7.50 -17.93
N SER A 239 3.08 8.57 -17.65
CA SER A 239 3.37 9.47 -16.54
C SER A 239 2.94 8.86 -15.21
N GLY A 240 3.69 9.15 -14.14
CA GLY A 240 3.37 8.74 -12.79
C GLY A 240 3.08 9.92 -11.87
N LEU A 241 2.24 9.68 -10.87
CA LEU A 241 1.97 10.60 -9.77
C LEU A 241 1.86 9.84 -8.45
N THR A 242 2.25 10.48 -7.35
CA THR A 242 2.01 9.98 -6.00
C THR A 242 0.51 9.79 -5.76
N GLY A 243 0.13 8.66 -5.16
CA GLY A 243 -1.25 8.42 -4.73
C GLY A 243 -2.21 7.99 -5.83
N ARG A 244 -1.72 7.46 -6.95
CA ARG A 244 -2.58 6.93 -8.03
C ARG A 244 -2.73 5.41 -8.04
N LYS A 245 -2.22 4.72 -7.03
CA LYS A 245 -2.33 3.26 -6.86
C LYS A 245 -2.94 2.87 -5.52
N ILE A 246 -3.87 3.69 -5.03
CA ILE A 246 -4.46 3.56 -3.68
C ILE A 246 -5.18 2.23 -3.43
N ILE A 247 -5.74 1.60 -4.45
CA ILE A 247 -6.39 0.29 -4.34
C ILE A 247 -5.35 -0.83 -4.31
N VAL A 248 -4.25 -0.69 -5.07
CA VAL A 248 -3.08 -1.58 -4.98
C VAL A 248 -2.41 -1.47 -3.60
N ASP A 249 -2.36 -0.28 -3.03
CA ASP A 249 -1.76 -0.02 -1.72
C ASP A 249 -2.55 -0.64 -0.56
N THR A 250 -3.82 -0.97 -0.77
CA THR A 250 -4.76 -1.41 0.26
C THR A 250 -5.25 -2.86 0.01
N TYR A 251 -6.50 -3.05 -0.39
CA TYR A 251 -7.13 -4.37 -0.37
C TYR A 251 -7.55 -4.89 -1.76
N GLY A 252 -7.09 -4.27 -2.84
CA GLY A 252 -7.33 -4.76 -4.20
C GLY A 252 -8.80 -4.76 -4.63
N GLY A 253 -9.63 -3.91 -4.00
CA GLY A 253 -11.05 -3.78 -4.32
C GLY A 253 -12.00 -4.56 -3.39
N TYR A 254 -11.48 -5.27 -2.37
CA TYR A 254 -12.32 -5.99 -1.40
C TYR A 254 -13.00 -5.10 -0.37
N ALA A 255 -12.43 -3.92 -0.10
CA ALA A 255 -12.94 -2.98 0.88
C ALA A 255 -13.23 -1.63 0.21
N HIS A 256 -14.03 -0.81 0.88
CA HIS A 256 -14.16 0.60 0.53
C HIS A 256 -12.82 1.32 0.69
N HIS A 257 -12.70 2.47 0.07
CA HIS A 257 -11.56 3.37 0.20
C HIS A 257 -12.05 4.81 0.34
N GLY A 258 -11.47 5.57 1.27
CA GLY A 258 -11.85 6.96 1.50
C GLY A 258 -11.34 7.94 0.45
N GLY A 259 -10.43 7.50 -0.43
CA GLY A 259 -9.84 8.30 -1.50
C GLY A 259 -8.50 8.94 -1.16
N GLY A 260 -8.10 8.98 0.11
CA GLY A 260 -6.83 9.55 0.55
C GLY A 260 -5.63 8.65 0.23
N ALA A 261 -4.60 9.22 -0.40
CA ALA A 261 -3.33 8.55 -0.62
C ALA A 261 -2.48 8.52 0.67
N PHE A 262 -1.58 7.53 0.79
CA PHE A 262 -0.71 7.37 1.96
C PHE A 262 0.66 8.02 1.73
N SER A 263 1.32 7.68 0.63
CA SER A 263 2.71 8.06 0.36
C SER A 263 2.91 9.57 0.39
N GLY A 264 4.02 10.01 0.98
CA GLY A 264 4.39 11.40 1.11
C GLY A 264 3.73 12.16 2.27
N LYS A 265 2.80 11.54 3.00
CA LYS A 265 2.11 12.15 4.14
C LYS A 265 2.70 11.69 5.46
N ASP A 266 3.03 12.65 6.35
CA ASP A 266 3.38 12.35 7.74
C ASP A 266 2.17 11.84 8.54
N PRO A 267 2.37 11.21 9.73
CA PRO A 267 1.28 10.57 10.47
C PRO A 267 0.24 11.53 11.07
N SER A 268 0.42 12.84 11.04
CA SER A 268 -0.63 13.79 11.42
C SER A 268 -1.81 13.79 10.42
N LYS A 269 -1.59 13.31 9.20
CA LYS A 269 -2.62 13.15 8.18
C LYS A 269 -3.40 11.86 8.42
N VAL A 270 -4.67 12.01 8.80
CA VAL A 270 -5.57 10.87 9.13
C VAL A 270 -5.81 9.93 7.95
N ASP A 271 -5.71 10.41 6.72
CA ASP A 271 -5.74 9.57 5.52
C ASP A 271 -4.80 8.38 5.65
N ARG A 272 -3.61 8.58 6.20
CA ARG A 272 -2.61 7.54 6.41
C ARG A 272 -2.74 6.90 7.79
N SER A 273 -2.65 7.66 8.86
CA SER A 273 -2.60 7.13 10.22
C SER A 273 -3.88 6.39 10.61
N ALA A 274 -5.05 6.93 10.28
CA ALA A 274 -6.31 6.26 10.60
C ALA A 274 -6.59 5.04 9.71
N ALA A 275 -6.18 5.05 8.43
CA ALA A 275 -6.25 3.85 7.60
C ALA A 275 -5.38 2.71 8.16
N TYR A 276 -4.18 3.02 8.66
CA TYR A 276 -3.32 2.04 9.34
C TYR A 276 -3.95 1.55 10.65
N ALA A 277 -4.56 2.44 11.44
CA ALA A 277 -5.29 2.05 12.64
C ALA A 277 -6.48 1.15 12.32
N MET A 278 -7.24 1.43 11.26
CA MET A 278 -8.37 0.60 10.85
C MET A 278 -7.91 -0.78 10.37
N ARG A 279 -6.76 -0.88 9.69
CA ARG A 279 -6.14 -2.19 9.38
C ARG A 279 -5.79 -2.94 10.66
N HIS A 280 -5.17 -2.29 11.64
CA HIS A 280 -4.83 -2.91 12.93
C HIS A 280 -6.08 -3.41 13.67
N VAL A 281 -7.15 -2.62 13.70
CA VAL A 281 -8.44 -3.00 14.29
C VAL A 281 -9.03 -4.21 13.58
N ALA A 282 -9.19 -4.16 12.26
CA ALA A 282 -9.78 -5.24 11.47
C ALA A 282 -9.01 -6.55 11.62
N LYS A 283 -7.67 -6.49 11.52
CA LYS A 283 -6.79 -7.66 11.66
C LYS A 283 -6.92 -8.31 13.04
N ASN A 284 -6.97 -7.51 14.12
CA ASN A 284 -7.13 -8.01 15.48
C ASN A 284 -8.54 -8.60 15.73
N LEU A 285 -9.61 -8.03 15.14
CA LEU A 285 -10.97 -8.60 15.22
C LEU A 285 -11.03 -10.00 14.60
N VAL A 286 -10.46 -10.17 13.40
CA VAL A 286 -10.44 -11.47 12.70
C VAL A 286 -9.52 -12.45 13.46
N ALA A 287 -8.35 -12.04 13.88
CA ALA A 287 -7.42 -12.89 14.63
C ALA A 287 -7.95 -13.30 16.02
N ALA A 288 -8.78 -12.45 16.66
CA ALA A 288 -9.49 -12.80 17.89
C ALA A 288 -10.61 -13.83 17.64
N GLY A 289 -10.90 -14.14 16.37
CA GLY A 289 -11.97 -15.02 15.93
C GLY A 289 -13.36 -14.45 16.19
N LEU A 290 -13.50 -13.13 16.22
CA LEU A 290 -14.78 -12.44 16.39
C LEU A 290 -15.56 -12.31 15.07
N ALA A 291 -14.87 -12.38 13.93
CA ALA A 291 -15.42 -12.49 12.60
C ALA A 291 -14.46 -13.29 11.70
N LYS A 292 -14.92 -13.84 10.58
CA LYS A 292 -14.04 -14.44 9.54
C LYS A 292 -13.47 -13.37 8.61
N LYS A 293 -14.24 -12.33 8.37
CA LYS A 293 -13.85 -11.14 7.62
C LYS A 293 -14.59 -9.94 8.19
N CYS A 294 -13.97 -8.78 8.15
CA CYS A 294 -14.63 -7.53 8.51
C CYS A 294 -14.00 -6.33 7.82
N GLU A 295 -14.84 -5.34 7.57
CA GLU A 295 -14.46 -3.97 7.27
C GLU A 295 -14.72 -3.10 8.48
N VAL A 296 -13.81 -2.20 8.79
CA VAL A 296 -13.96 -1.20 9.85
C VAL A 296 -13.79 0.17 9.23
N GLY A 297 -14.72 1.06 9.49
CA GLY A 297 -14.66 2.43 8.99
C GLY A 297 -14.65 3.44 10.13
N VAL A 298 -13.89 4.53 9.93
CA VAL A 298 -13.83 5.68 10.82
C VAL A 298 -13.98 6.96 10.03
N ALA A 299 -14.66 7.96 10.59
CA ALA A 299 -14.76 9.28 9.99
C ALA A 299 -14.33 10.37 10.98
N TYR A 300 -13.67 11.40 10.44
CA TYR A 300 -13.24 12.57 11.21
C TYR A 300 -13.77 13.86 10.61
N ALA A 301 -13.92 14.88 11.48
CA ALA A 301 -14.07 16.26 11.08
C ALA A 301 -12.75 17.00 11.35
N ILE A 302 -12.36 17.91 10.46
CA ILE A 302 -11.13 18.70 10.61
C ILE A 302 -11.11 19.44 11.97
N GLY A 303 -9.98 19.40 12.66
CA GLY A 303 -9.80 20.05 13.96
C GLY A 303 -10.51 19.36 15.15
N VAL A 304 -11.17 18.23 14.94
CA VAL A 304 -11.84 17.45 16.00
C VAL A 304 -11.05 16.17 16.28
N ALA A 305 -10.70 15.93 17.55
CA ALA A 305 -9.91 14.77 17.95
C ALA A 305 -10.72 13.47 17.94
N LYS A 306 -11.96 13.49 18.44
CA LYS A 306 -12.79 12.28 18.48
C LYS A 306 -13.36 11.98 17.10
N PRO A 307 -13.36 10.69 16.67
CA PRO A 307 -14.09 10.30 15.48
C PRO A 307 -15.55 10.72 15.51
N VAL A 308 -16.07 11.15 14.37
CA VAL A 308 -17.50 11.45 14.19
C VAL A 308 -18.31 10.18 14.13
N SER A 309 -17.75 9.11 13.53
CA SER A 309 -18.36 7.79 13.46
C SER A 309 -17.32 6.69 13.44
N VAL A 310 -17.68 5.53 13.98
CA VAL A 310 -16.96 4.26 13.87
C VAL A 310 -17.99 3.19 13.57
N PHE A 311 -17.76 2.37 12.56
CA PHE A 311 -18.62 1.23 12.26
C PHE A 311 -17.80 -0.03 11.95
N VAL A 312 -18.44 -1.18 12.08
CA VAL A 312 -17.93 -2.47 11.66
C VAL A 312 -18.97 -3.12 10.76
N ASP A 313 -18.55 -3.72 9.66
CA ASP A 313 -19.33 -4.64 8.85
C ASP A 313 -18.59 -5.98 8.82
N SER A 314 -19.18 -6.99 9.45
CA SER A 314 -18.64 -8.35 9.46
C SER A 314 -19.13 -9.21 8.30
N TYR A 315 -19.90 -8.63 7.37
CA TYR A 315 -20.51 -9.36 6.25
C TYR A 315 -21.30 -10.60 6.71
N GLY A 316 -21.93 -10.52 7.87
CA GLY A 316 -22.68 -11.63 8.46
C GLY A 316 -21.83 -12.78 9.02
N THR A 317 -20.50 -12.62 9.10
CA THR A 317 -19.59 -13.65 9.66
C THR A 317 -19.26 -13.43 11.12
N GLY A 318 -19.75 -12.35 11.73
CA GLY A 318 -19.51 -11.95 13.11
C GLY A 318 -20.10 -12.91 14.11
N LYS A 319 -19.38 -13.15 15.23
CA LYS A 319 -19.96 -13.85 16.41
C LYS A 319 -20.96 -13.03 17.16
N TYR A 320 -20.91 -11.72 17.02
CA TYR A 320 -21.80 -10.73 17.60
C TYR A 320 -22.34 -9.85 16.47
N SER A 321 -23.37 -9.06 16.75
CA SER A 321 -23.86 -8.06 15.79
C SER A 321 -22.78 -7.01 15.51
N ASP A 322 -22.85 -6.38 14.35
CA ASP A 322 -21.89 -5.35 13.95
C ASP A 322 -21.85 -4.16 14.92
N ASP A 323 -22.99 -3.78 15.51
CA ASP A 323 -23.06 -2.75 16.55
C ASP A 323 -22.26 -3.15 17.80
N VAL A 324 -22.37 -4.40 18.23
CA VAL A 324 -21.59 -4.93 19.37
C VAL A 324 -20.10 -4.98 19.03
N LEU A 325 -19.73 -5.38 17.82
CA LEU A 325 -18.33 -5.36 17.37
C LEU A 325 -17.78 -3.93 17.37
N ALA A 326 -18.55 -2.95 16.91
CA ALA A 326 -18.17 -1.54 16.95
C ALA A 326 -18.02 -1.01 18.39
N GLU A 327 -18.87 -1.45 19.33
CA GLU A 327 -18.70 -1.14 20.75
C GLU A 327 -17.41 -1.72 21.33
N LEU A 328 -17.07 -2.97 20.99
CA LEU A 328 -15.81 -3.60 21.40
C LEU A 328 -14.59 -2.82 20.86
N VAL A 329 -14.65 -2.36 19.61
CA VAL A 329 -13.61 -1.51 19.02
C VAL A 329 -13.43 -0.25 19.86
N ASN A 330 -14.50 0.48 20.16
CA ASN A 330 -14.44 1.72 20.95
C ASN A 330 -13.97 1.51 22.40
N ARG A 331 -14.13 0.30 22.96
CA ARG A 331 -13.62 -0.03 24.30
C ARG A 331 -12.13 -0.36 24.31
N VAL A 332 -11.60 -0.95 23.25
CA VAL A 332 -10.23 -1.50 23.20
C VAL A 332 -9.24 -0.56 22.51
N PHE A 333 -9.70 0.28 21.58
CA PHE A 333 -8.85 1.16 20.79
C PHE A 333 -9.18 2.63 21.05
N ASP A 334 -8.13 3.43 21.23
CA ASP A 334 -8.26 4.89 21.22
C ASP A 334 -8.01 5.39 19.79
N LEU A 335 -9.07 5.83 19.13
CA LEU A 335 -9.04 6.25 17.73
C LEU A 335 -8.84 7.77 17.54
N ARG A 336 -8.40 8.49 18.58
CA ARG A 336 -7.96 9.88 18.44
C ARG A 336 -6.65 9.92 17.66
N PRO A 337 -6.42 10.91 16.77
CA PRO A 337 -5.21 10.97 15.94
C PRO A 337 -3.90 10.88 16.74
N ALA A 338 -3.78 11.61 17.85
CA ALA A 338 -2.58 11.55 18.70
C ALA A 338 -2.37 10.16 19.34
N ALA A 339 -3.45 9.50 19.75
CA ALA A 339 -3.38 8.16 20.31
C ALA A 339 -2.95 7.13 19.25
N ILE A 340 -3.48 7.23 18.03
CA ILE A 340 -3.07 6.38 16.91
C ILE A 340 -1.57 6.53 16.63
N ILE A 341 -1.08 7.76 16.55
CA ILE A 341 0.34 8.05 16.30
C ILE A 341 1.23 7.44 17.40
N ARG A 342 0.83 7.58 18.65
CA ARG A 342 1.53 7.03 19.82
C ARG A 342 1.48 5.50 19.83
N ASP A 343 0.29 4.91 19.75
CA ASP A 343 0.08 3.48 19.94
C ASP A 343 0.68 2.63 18.80
N LEU A 344 0.71 3.19 17.59
CA LEU A 344 1.35 2.58 16.42
C LEU A 344 2.77 3.09 16.19
N ASP A 345 3.33 3.94 17.07
CA ASP A 345 4.70 4.47 16.98
C ASP A 345 5.04 5.00 15.57
N LEU A 346 4.17 5.87 15.03
CA LEU A 346 4.20 6.30 13.63
C LEU A 346 5.20 7.42 13.33
N LYS A 347 5.91 7.98 14.33
CA LYS A 347 6.92 9.02 14.09
C LYS A 347 8.28 8.48 13.63
N ARG A 348 8.39 7.16 13.44
CA ARG A 348 9.59 6.50 12.92
C ARG A 348 9.68 6.57 11.38
N PRO A 349 10.90 6.53 10.81
CA PRO A 349 11.11 6.48 9.38
C PRO A 349 10.87 5.04 8.83
N ILE A 350 9.62 4.63 8.70
CA ILE A 350 9.21 3.26 8.33
C ILE A 350 8.37 3.20 7.04
N TYR A 351 8.26 4.31 6.31
CA TYR A 351 7.28 4.47 5.25
C TYR A 351 7.78 4.07 3.86
N ALA A 352 9.01 4.38 3.50
CA ALA A 352 9.57 4.07 2.17
C ALA A 352 9.52 2.58 1.82
N GLN A 353 9.64 1.69 2.82
CA GLN A 353 9.57 0.24 2.63
C GLN A 353 8.16 -0.27 2.30
N THR A 354 7.12 0.51 2.57
CA THR A 354 5.71 0.17 2.30
C THR A 354 5.20 0.73 0.98
N ALA A 355 5.94 1.65 0.35
CA ALA A 355 5.49 2.37 -0.84
C ALA A 355 5.39 1.50 -2.10
N ALA A 356 5.86 0.26 -2.08
CA ALA A 356 5.65 -0.75 -3.11
C ALA A 356 5.23 -2.07 -2.49
N TYR A 357 4.43 -2.87 -3.22
CA TYR A 357 3.95 -4.20 -2.81
C TYR A 357 3.02 -4.19 -1.59
N SER A 358 2.20 -3.16 -1.43
CA SER A 358 1.21 -2.91 -0.39
C SER A 358 1.75 -2.31 0.91
N HIS A 359 0.89 -1.53 1.56
CA HIS A 359 1.06 -1.06 2.94
C HIS A 359 0.56 -2.08 3.98
N PHE A 360 -0.21 -3.09 3.55
CA PHE A 360 -0.84 -4.09 4.41
C PHE A 360 -0.44 -5.51 4.02
N GLY A 361 -0.50 -6.43 4.99
CA GLY A 361 -0.18 -7.84 4.77
C GLY A 361 1.31 -8.09 4.51
N ARG A 362 2.19 -7.26 5.07
CA ARG A 362 3.64 -7.30 4.86
C ARG A 362 4.32 -8.01 6.03
N ASP A 363 4.23 -9.33 6.07
CA ASP A 363 4.86 -10.17 7.12
C ASP A 363 6.41 -10.15 7.06
N ASP A 364 6.96 -9.63 5.98
CA ASP A 364 8.40 -9.42 5.79
C ASP A 364 8.93 -8.16 6.48
N LEU A 365 8.05 -7.30 7.02
CA LEU A 365 8.38 -6.03 7.65
C LEU A 365 7.83 -5.97 9.09
N ASP A 366 8.56 -5.28 9.99
CA ASP A 366 8.05 -4.98 11.34
C ASP A 366 7.17 -3.73 11.33
N LEU A 367 5.92 -3.91 10.94
CA LEU A 367 4.94 -2.82 10.86
C LEU A 367 3.99 -2.87 12.06
N PRO A 368 3.85 -1.76 12.83
CA PRO A 368 3.02 -1.72 14.03
C PRO A 368 1.55 -2.06 13.78
N TRP A 369 0.99 -1.64 12.65
CA TRP A 369 -0.41 -1.88 12.29
C TRP A 369 -0.71 -3.32 11.83
N GLU A 370 0.33 -4.15 11.67
CA GLU A 370 0.18 -5.58 11.38
C GLU A 370 0.27 -6.45 12.65
N LYS A 371 0.53 -5.88 13.83
CA LYS A 371 0.65 -6.60 15.09
C LYS A 371 -0.70 -7.13 15.60
N LEU A 372 -0.66 -8.29 16.27
CA LEU A 372 -1.82 -8.96 16.90
C LEU A 372 -1.87 -8.73 18.42
N ASP A 373 -1.46 -7.56 18.86
CA ASP A 373 -1.26 -7.19 20.25
C ASP A 373 -2.56 -6.85 21.01
N ARG A 374 -3.69 -6.72 20.30
CA ARG A 374 -5.02 -6.43 20.87
C ARG A 374 -5.97 -7.64 20.93
N VAL A 375 -5.53 -8.79 20.44
CA VAL A 375 -6.36 -10.01 20.37
C VAL A 375 -6.90 -10.42 21.76
N GLU A 376 -6.05 -10.49 22.77
CA GLU A 376 -6.48 -10.91 24.11
C GLU A 376 -7.38 -9.84 24.78
N ALA A 377 -7.12 -8.57 24.56
CA ALA A 377 -7.99 -7.49 25.06
C ALA A 377 -9.39 -7.55 24.43
N LEU A 378 -9.48 -7.82 23.12
CA LEU A 378 -10.74 -7.99 22.42
C LEU A 378 -11.51 -9.21 22.94
N LYS A 379 -10.85 -10.36 23.16
CA LYS A 379 -11.49 -11.55 23.72
C LYS A 379 -12.01 -11.30 25.14
N ALA A 380 -11.23 -10.64 25.99
CA ALA A 380 -11.63 -10.30 27.35
C ALA A 380 -12.83 -9.35 27.37
N ALA A 381 -12.81 -8.30 26.52
CA ALA A 381 -13.92 -7.36 26.39
C ALA A 381 -15.20 -8.05 25.88
N ALA A 382 -15.08 -8.99 24.95
CA ALA A 382 -16.21 -9.77 24.43
C ALA A 382 -16.81 -10.74 25.46
N GLN A 383 -16.00 -11.29 26.38
CA GLN A 383 -16.48 -12.13 27.47
C GLN A 383 -17.20 -11.35 28.58
N ALA A 384 -17.00 -10.03 28.64
CA ALA A 384 -17.60 -9.14 29.63
C ALA A 384 -18.92 -8.49 29.15
N LEU A 385 -19.42 -8.88 27.98
CA LEU A 385 -20.74 -8.50 27.45
C LEU A 385 -21.84 -9.36 28.05
#